data_e2e26cd749361ff9688bb588e6b9ab7d
#
_entry.id   e2e26cd749361ff9688bb588e6b9ab7d
#
_cell.length_a   1.000
_cell.length_b   1.000
_cell.length_c   1.000
_cell.angle_alpha   90.00
_cell.angle_beta   90.00
_cell.angle_gamma   90.00
#
_symmetry.space_group_name_H-M   'P 1'
#
loop_
_entity.id
_entity.type
_entity.pdbx_description
1 polymer ?
#
loop_
_entity_poly.entity_id
_entity_poly.type
_entity_poly.pdbx_seq_one_letter_code
_entity_poly.pdbx_strand_id
1 'polypeptide(L)'
;MNKLQKKGAVRLPKSTSKLKQYFPMIREREDIKQEIYENPKLLEKYREWDEEQQGEFLDYCTGVKGVKILYDAFFKEIMNPENTPERLNELLSLLLGQSVTIKRVLPGDSTRLADEQSLLIMDILVELADTSLANVEVQKIGYSFPGQRSACYSSDLLLRQYKRVKGEKKKAFSYKDIKSVYTLSLIHI
;
A
#
# COMPACT_ATOMS: atom_id res chain seq x y z
N MET A 1 -10.77 -13.65 -62.60
CA MET A 1 -11.77 -13.11 -61.63
C MET A 1 -11.58 -13.82 -60.29
N ASN A 2 -10.84 -13.23 -59.39
CA ASN A 2 -10.55 -13.83 -58.07
C ASN A 2 -11.29 -13.03 -56.99
N LYS A 3 -12.34 -13.63 -56.40
CA LYS A 3 -13.05 -13.07 -55.27
C LYS A 3 -12.23 -13.31 -54.01
N LEU A 4 -11.55 -12.28 -53.52
CA LEU A 4 -11.01 -12.25 -52.17
C LEU A 4 -12.17 -12.12 -51.18
N GLN A 5 -12.46 -13.23 -50.50
CA GLN A 5 -13.35 -13.23 -49.34
C GLN A 5 -12.69 -12.45 -48.20
N LYS A 6 -13.28 -11.32 -47.83
CA LYS A 6 -12.97 -10.63 -46.57
C LYS A 6 -13.38 -11.54 -45.42
N LYS A 7 -12.40 -12.11 -44.74
CA LYS A 7 -12.61 -12.76 -43.41
C LYS A 7 -13.11 -11.70 -42.46
N GLY A 8 -14.34 -11.83 -42.01
CA GLY A 8 -14.96 -10.99 -41.01
C GLY A 8 -14.15 -11.06 -39.72
N ALA A 9 -13.79 -9.90 -39.20
CA ALA A 9 -13.18 -9.79 -37.88
C ALA A 9 -14.18 -10.37 -36.84
N VAL A 10 -13.77 -11.43 -36.17
CA VAL A 10 -14.49 -11.98 -35.02
C VAL A 10 -14.46 -10.91 -33.93
N ARG A 11 -15.59 -10.20 -33.75
CA ARG A 11 -15.78 -9.34 -32.59
C ARG A 11 -15.82 -10.23 -31.34
N LEU A 12 -14.74 -10.26 -30.58
CA LEU A 12 -14.78 -10.81 -29.24
C LEU A 12 -15.86 -10.09 -28.42
N PRO A 13 -16.64 -10.81 -27.61
CA PRO A 13 -17.69 -10.19 -26.80
C PRO A 13 -17.03 -9.16 -25.86
N LYS A 14 -17.57 -7.93 -25.85
CA LYS A 14 -17.16 -6.90 -24.89
C LYS A 14 -17.46 -7.42 -23.49
N SER A 15 -16.44 -7.86 -22.77
CA SER A 15 -16.55 -8.22 -21.37
C SER A 15 -16.73 -6.92 -20.57
N THR A 16 -17.97 -6.51 -20.41
CA THR A 16 -18.32 -5.41 -19.51
C THR A 16 -18.18 -5.90 -18.07
N SER A 17 -17.29 -5.30 -17.32
CA SER A 17 -17.11 -5.62 -15.90
C SER A 17 -18.43 -5.45 -15.15
N LYS A 18 -18.84 -6.47 -14.36
CA LYS A 18 -20.01 -6.35 -13.46
C LYS A 18 -19.83 -5.22 -12.45
N LEU A 19 -18.57 -4.83 -12.16
CA LEU A 19 -18.25 -3.75 -11.24
C LEU A 19 -18.58 -2.37 -11.81
N LYS A 20 -18.61 -2.19 -13.12
CA LYS A 20 -19.00 -0.89 -13.74
C LYS A 20 -20.41 -0.43 -13.34
N GLN A 21 -21.29 -1.38 -13.01
CA GLN A 21 -22.62 -1.09 -12.48
C GLN A 21 -22.58 -0.36 -11.12
N TYR A 22 -21.60 -0.67 -10.29
CA TYR A 22 -21.41 -0.09 -8.96
C TYR A 22 -20.38 1.04 -8.94
N PHE A 23 -19.44 1.01 -9.89
CA PHE A 23 -18.35 1.96 -10.01
C PHE A 23 -18.30 2.53 -11.43
N PRO A 24 -19.10 3.58 -11.73
CA PRO A 24 -19.18 4.15 -13.08
C PRO A 24 -17.85 4.69 -13.62
N MET A 25 -16.89 4.96 -12.73
CA MET A 25 -15.54 5.44 -13.07
C MET A 25 -14.62 4.37 -13.67
N ILE A 26 -15.03 3.09 -13.71
CA ILE A 26 -14.22 2.03 -14.32
C ILE A 26 -14.15 2.31 -15.83
N ARG A 27 -12.91 2.43 -16.32
CA ARG A 27 -12.59 2.74 -17.71
C ARG A 27 -12.65 1.50 -18.60
N GLU A 28 -12.83 1.72 -19.89
CA GLU A 28 -12.75 0.64 -20.90
C GLU A 28 -11.29 0.34 -21.26
N ARG A 29 -11.03 -0.83 -21.86
CA ARG A 29 -9.68 -1.24 -22.26
C ARG A 29 -9.04 -0.27 -23.25
N GLU A 30 -9.84 0.28 -24.14
CA GLU A 30 -9.40 1.23 -25.14
C GLU A 30 -8.87 2.53 -24.49
N ASP A 31 -9.56 3.03 -23.47
CA ASP A 31 -9.15 4.23 -22.73
C ASP A 31 -7.79 4.01 -22.02
N ILE A 32 -7.64 2.83 -21.39
CA ILE A 32 -6.39 2.45 -20.70
C ILE A 32 -5.23 2.34 -21.72
N LYS A 33 -5.47 1.70 -22.87
CA LYS A 33 -4.45 1.58 -23.91
C LYS A 33 -4.04 2.94 -24.46
N GLN A 34 -4.98 3.84 -24.66
CA GLN A 34 -4.67 5.20 -25.11
C GLN A 34 -3.76 5.90 -24.10
N GLU A 35 -4.07 5.85 -22.81
CA GLU A 35 -3.24 6.43 -21.76
C GLU A 35 -1.82 5.82 -21.73
N ILE A 36 -1.70 4.49 -21.90
CA ILE A 36 -0.41 3.83 -22.00
C ILE A 36 0.37 4.36 -23.21
N TYR A 37 -0.26 4.51 -24.37
CA TYR A 37 0.40 4.99 -25.59
C TYR A 37 0.82 6.46 -25.50
N GLU A 38 0.08 7.29 -24.74
CA GLU A 38 0.40 8.69 -24.50
C GLU A 38 1.54 8.90 -23.49
N ASN A 39 1.86 7.86 -22.69
CA ASN A 39 2.92 7.91 -21.69
C ASN A 39 4.11 7.02 -22.10
N PRO A 40 5.24 7.60 -22.56
CA PRO A 40 6.40 6.82 -23.04
C PRO A 40 6.96 5.83 -22.01
N LYS A 41 6.97 6.19 -20.71
CA LYS A 41 7.48 5.32 -19.65
C LYS A 41 6.58 4.12 -19.40
N LEU A 42 5.26 4.32 -19.45
CA LEU A 42 4.29 3.24 -19.32
C LEU A 42 4.32 2.34 -20.55
N LEU A 43 4.45 2.92 -21.73
CA LEU A 43 4.52 2.18 -22.99
C LEU A 43 5.75 1.27 -23.05
N GLU A 44 6.91 1.76 -22.59
CA GLU A 44 8.13 0.95 -22.52
C GLU A 44 7.92 -0.28 -21.65
N LYS A 45 7.46 -0.10 -20.41
CA LYS A 45 7.16 -1.20 -19.50
C LYS A 45 6.06 -2.15 -20.03
N TYR A 46 5.03 -1.61 -20.66
CA TYR A 46 3.95 -2.41 -21.21
C TYR A 46 4.40 -3.29 -22.37
N ARG A 47 5.36 -2.84 -23.15
CA ARG A 47 5.97 -3.61 -24.25
C ARG A 47 6.91 -4.72 -23.79
N GLU A 48 7.45 -4.63 -22.59
CA GLU A 48 8.28 -5.68 -22.01
C GLU A 48 7.44 -6.92 -21.62
N TRP A 49 6.13 -6.76 -21.45
CA TRP A 49 5.22 -7.83 -21.07
C TRP A 49 4.74 -8.62 -22.28
N ASP A 50 4.55 -9.92 -22.07
CA ASP A 50 3.90 -10.78 -23.06
C ASP A 50 2.39 -10.48 -23.19
N GLU A 51 1.72 -11.08 -24.17
CA GLU A 51 0.30 -10.82 -24.46
C GLU A 51 -0.61 -11.22 -23.26
N GLU A 52 -0.24 -12.27 -22.50
CA GLU A 52 -1.00 -12.73 -21.34
C GLU A 52 -0.92 -11.71 -20.21
N GLN A 53 0.29 -11.24 -19.89
CA GLN A 53 0.56 -10.22 -18.88
C GLN A 53 -0.12 -8.88 -19.24
N GLN A 54 -0.05 -8.47 -20.50
CA GLN A 54 -0.74 -7.28 -21.01
C GLN A 54 -2.25 -7.41 -20.86
N GLY A 55 -2.79 -8.58 -21.21
CA GLY A 55 -4.21 -8.88 -21.06
C GLY A 55 -4.65 -8.85 -19.60
N GLU A 56 -3.87 -9.47 -18.72
CA GLU A 56 -4.14 -9.49 -17.28
C GLU A 56 -4.10 -8.09 -16.66
N PHE A 57 -3.11 -7.28 -17.01
CA PHE A 57 -3.03 -5.88 -16.57
C PHE A 57 -4.28 -5.09 -16.97
N LEU A 58 -4.74 -5.23 -18.22
CA LEU A 58 -5.96 -4.57 -18.66
C LEU A 58 -7.20 -5.08 -17.92
N ASP A 59 -7.24 -6.36 -17.55
CA ASP A 59 -8.32 -6.93 -16.75
C ASP A 59 -8.38 -6.32 -15.34
N TYR A 60 -7.22 -6.07 -14.72
CA TYR A 60 -7.15 -5.35 -13.45
C TYR A 60 -7.59 -3.89 -13.59
N CYS A 61 -7.10 -3.19 -14.60
CA CYS A 61 -7.44 -1.77 -14.83
C CYS A 61 -8.93 -1.55 -15.15
N THR A 62 -9.57 -2.52 -15.77
CA THR A 62 -11.00 -2.46 -16.14
C THR A 62 -11.92 -3.13 -15.12
N GLY A 63 -11.36 -3.65 -14.01
CA GLY A 63 -12.13 -4.32 -12.97
C GLY A 63 -12.73 -5.67 -13.38
N VAL A 64 -12.30 -6.27 -14.49
CA VAL A 64 -12.65 -7.64 -14.88
C VAL A 64 -12.04 -8.63 -13.89
N LYS A 65 -10.78 -8.38 -13.49
CA LYS A 65 -10.11 -9.06 -12.39
C LYS A 65 -9.96 -8.12 -11.20
N GLY A 66 -10.24 -8.62 -10.00
CA GLY A 66 -9.99 -7.91 -8.75
C GLY A 66 -8.58 -8.14 -8.25
N VAL A 67 -7.90 -7.07 -7.82
CA VAL A 67 -6.62 -7.17 -7.12
C VAL A 67 -6.88 -7.34 -5.63
N LYS A 68 -6.21 -8.30 -5.00
CA LYS A 68 -6.25 -8.43 -3.54
C LYS A 68 -5.44 -7.31 -2.92
N ILE A 69 -6.12 -6.31 -2.37
CA ILE A 69 -5.49 -5.11 -1.80
C ILE A 69 -4.48 -5.44 -0.69
N LEU A 70 -4.69 -6.54 0.03
CA LEU A 70 -3.80 -7.02 1.09
C LEU A 70 -2.60 -7.83 0.57
N TYR A 71 -2.31 -7.80 -0.73
CA TYR A 71 -1.05 -8.29 -1.25
C TYR A 71 0.06 -7.32 -0.85
N ASP A 72 1.07 -7.78 -0.14
CA ASP A 72 2.08 -6.93 0.53
C ASP A 72 2.66 -5.83 -0.37
N ALA A 73 3.23 -6.20 -1.51
CA ALA A 73 3.81 -5.23 -2.45
C ALA A 73 2.77 -4.25 -3.00
N PHE A 74 1.56 -4.73 -3.26
CA PHE A 74 0.48 -3.92 -3.82
C PHE A 74 -0.10 -2.97 -2.77
N PHE A 75 -0.28 -3.45 -1.53
CA PHE A 75 -0.70 -2.62 -0.42
C PHE A 75 0.29 -1.49 -0.14
N LYS A 76 1.58 -1.81 -0.07
CA LYS A 76 2.65 -0.83 0.15
C LYS A 76 2.65 0.26 -0.93
N GLU A 77 2.45 -0.12 -2.19
CA GLU A 77 2.42 0.86 -3.28
C GLU A 77 1.16 1.74 -3.23
N ILE A 78 -0.04 1.15 -3.04
CA ILE A 78 -1.30 1.91 -2.97
C ILE A 78 -1.38 2.80 -1.75
N MET A 79 -0.90 2.30 -0.61
CA MET A 79 -0.94 3.01 0.68
C MET A 79 0.33 3.80 0.96
N ASN A 80 1.23 3.93 -0.03
CA ASN A 80 2.44 4.72 0.11
C ASN A 80 2.10 6.19 0.40
N PRO A 81 2.37 6.68 1.62
CA PRO A 81 2.00 8.04 1.99
C PRO A 81 2.86 9.12 1.32
N GLU A 82 3.97 8.75 0.68
CA GLU A 82 4.77 9.69 -0.13
C GLU A 82 4.07 10.02 -1.45
N ASN A 83 3.27 9.09 -1.99
CA ASN A 83 2.53 9.28 -3.24
C ASN A 83 1.12 9.83 -3.00
N THR A 84 0.39 9.27 -2.03
CA THR A 84 -1.02 9.58 -1.73
C THR A 84 -1.28 9.48 -0.24
N PRO A 85 -0.88 10.50 0.56
CA PRO A 85 -1.04 10.48 2.01
C PRO A 85 -2.52 10.37 2.45
N GLU A 86 -3.45 10.87 1.62
CA GLU A 86 -4.88 10.87 1.92
C GLU A 86 -5.45 9.47 2.12
N ARG A 87 -5.02 8.51 1.33
CA ARG A 87 -5.49 7.11 1.43
C ARG A 87 -5.14 6.48 2.77
N LEU A 88 -3.91 6.68 3.21
CA LEU A 88 -3.46 6.15 4.49
C LEU A 88 -4.04 6.95 5.66
N ASN A 89 -4.22 8.26 5.53
CA ASN A 89 -4.93 9.09 6.51
C ASN A 89 -6.35 8.57 6.75
N GLU A 90 -7.09 8.30 5.66
CA GLU A 90 -8.46 7.79 5.73
C GLU A 90 -8.50 6.40 6.38
N LEU A 91 -7.63 5.49 5.94
CA LEU A 91 -7.54 4.14 6.51
C LEU A 91 -7.25 4.20 8.02
N LEU A 92 -6.24 4.97 8.43
CA LEU A 92 -5.89 5.12 9.84
C LEU A 92 -7.01 5.78 10.65
N SER A 93 -7.69 6.77 10.07
CA SER A 93 -8.81 7.43 10.73
C SER A 93 -9.97 6.48 10.99
N LEU A 94 -10.29 5.62 10.01
CA LEU A 94 -11.31 4.58 10.17
C LEU A 94 -10.93 3.54 11.23
N LEU A 95 -9.71 3.04 11.19
CA LEU A 95 -9.25 2.00 12.12
C LEU A 95 -9.08 2.49 13.54
N LEU A 96 -8.66 3.73 13.74
CA LEU A 96 -8.45 4.33 15.07
C LEU A 96 -9.68 5.07 15.61
N GLY A 97 -10.73 5.22 14.80
CA GLY A 97 -11.98 5.90 15.21
C GLY A 97 -11.80 7.39 15.50
N GLN A 98 -10.77 8.02 14.94
CA GLN A 98 -10.46 9.44 15.12
C GLN A 98 -9.81 10.01 13.86
N SER A 99 -9.93 11.34 13.66
CA SER A 99 -9.25 12.00 12.54
C SER A 99 -7.74 11.90 12.68
N VAL A 100 -7.08 11.36 11.66
CA VAL A 100 -5.63 11.17 11.61
C VAL A 100 -5.07 11.91 10.42
N THR A 101 -3.97 12.62 10.66
CA THR A 101 -3.18 13.25 9.61
C THR A 101 -1.72 12.82 9.75
N ILE A 102 -1.16 12.27 8.69
CA ILE A 102 0.26 11.92 8.64
C ILE A 102 1.08 13.19 8.46
N LYS A 103 2.07 13.37 9.34
CA LYS A 103 3.03 14.47 9.29
C LYS A 103 4.22 14.12 8.40
N ARG A 104 4.72 12.91 8.52
CA ARG A 104 5.86 12.41 7.72
C ARG A 104 5.97 10.90 7.78
N VAL A 105 6.62 10.34 6.76
CA VAL A 105 7.06 8.95 6.73
C VAL A 105 8.38 8.81 7.48
N LEU A 106 8.55 7.71 8.19
CA LEU A 106 9.78 7.40 8.92
C LEU A 106 10.43 6.14 8.34
N PRO A 107 11.76 6.00 8.44
CA PRO A 107 12.42 4.75 8.07
C PRO A 107 11.87 3.56 8.84
N GLY A 108 11.51 2.50 8.10
CA GLY A 108 10.98 1.26 8.68
C GLY A 108 12.04 0.41 9.40
N ASP A 109 13.33 0.67 9.14
CA ASP A 109 14.42 -0.11 9.73
C ASP A 109 14.59 0.22 11.21
N SER A 110 14.55 -0.83 12.04
CA SER A 110 14.89 -0.68 13.45
C SER A 110 16.42 -0.58 13.66
N THR A 111 16.85 0.17 14.66
CA THR A 111 18.20 0.02 15.21
C THR A 111 18.35 -1.41 15.72
N ARG A 112 19.44 -2.09 15.36
CA ARG A 112 19.78 -3.42 15.85
C ARG A 112 19.66 -3.45 17.37
N LEU A 113 18.71 -4.23 17.90
CA LEU A 113 18.49 -4.37 19.34
C LEU A 113 19.41 -5.41 19.98
N ALA A 114 20.06 -6.26 19.16
CA ALA A 114 21.03 -7.25 19.59
C ALA A 114 22.04 -7.53 18.48
N ASP A 115 23.21 -8.04 18.84
CA ASP A 115 24.31 -8.41 17.93
C ASP A 115 23.95 -9.52 16.93
N GLU A 116 22.83 -10.20 17.12
CA GLU A 116 22.33 -11.25 16.26
C GLU A 116 21.22 -10.72 15.34
N GLN A 117 21.58 -10.27 14.16
CA GLN A 117 20.95 -10.18 12.84
C GLN A 117 19.40 -10.11 12.70
N SER A 118 18.61 -10.02 13.75
CA SER A 118 17.16 -9.91 13.63
C SER A 118 16.75 -8.44 13.52
N LEU A 119 16.65 -7.96 12.28
CA LEU A 119 16.11 -6.64 11.97
C LEU A 119 14.56 -6.68 12.09
N LEU A 120 14.01 -5.86 12.97
CA LEU A 120 12.59 -5.54 12.91
C LEU A 120 12.40 -4.57 11.73
N ILE A 121 11.85 -5.08 10.63
CA ILE A 121 11.50 -4.26 9.47
C ILE A 121 10.02 -3.95 9.57
N MET A 122 9.67 -2.67 9.56
CA MET A 122 8.30 -2.18 9.56
C MET A 122 7.90 -1.79 8.13
N ASP A 123 6.68 -2.16 7.72
CA ASP A 123 6.24 -1.94 6.33
C ASP A 123 6.00 -0.46 6.05
N ILE A 124 5.10 0.16 6.79
CA ILE A 124 4.81 1.59 6.68
C ILE A 124 4.84 2.19 8.07
N LEU A 125 5.84 3.03 8.35
CA LEU A 125 5.98 3.74 9.61
C LEU A 125 5.79 5.24 9.40
N VAL A 126 4.86 5.84 10.15
CA VAL A 126 4.53 7.25 10.03
C VAL A 126 4.48 7.94 11.39
N GLU A 127 4.83 9.24 11.39
CA GLU A 127 4.57 10.16 12.49
C GLU A 127 3.29 10.95 12.18
N LEU A 128 2.37 10.96 13.12
CA LEU A 128 1.11 11.67 13.01
C LEU A 128 1.25 13.13 13.43
N ALA A 129 0.25 13.96 13.15
CA ALA A 129 0.27 15.39 13.45
C ALA A 129 0.45 15.70 14.95
N ASP A 130 -0.08 14.84 15.84
CA ASP A 130 0.09 14.92 17.28
C ASP A 130 1.41 14.36 17.81
N THR A 131 2.32 13.96 16.90
CA THR A 131 3.63 13.32 17.14
C THR A 131 3.58 11.87 17.63
N SER A 132 2.41 11.23 17.69
CA SER A 132 2.30 9.79 17.88
C SER A 132 2.86 9.03 16.67
N LEU A 133 3.17 7.75 16.85
CA LEU A 133 3.71 6.91 15.79
C LEU A 133 2.71 5.82 15.41
N ALA A 134 2.60 5.52 14.13
CA ALA A 134 1.80 4.43 13.63
C ALA A 134 2.64 3.54 12.71
N ASN A 135 2.65 2.23 13.00
CA ASN A 135 3.17 1.19 12.13
C ASN A 135 2.00 0.42 11.51
N VAL A 136 2.00 0.28 10.20
CA VAL A 136 1.00 -0.49 9.46
C VAL A 136 1.70 -1.61 8.72
N GLU A 137 1.30 -2.83 8.99
CA GLU A 137 1.81 -4.05 8.38
C GLU A 137 0.70 -4.82 7.67
N VAL A 138 1.05 -5.48 6.57
CA VAL A 138 0.22 -6.49 5.94
C VAL A 138 0.84 -7.86 6.11
N GLN A 139 0.06 -8.80 6.63
CA GLN A 139 0.50 -10.15 6.84
C GLN A 139 -0.34 -11.11 5.99
N LYS A 140 0.33 -11.95 5.21
CA LYS A 140 -0.33 -12.94 4.37
C LYS A 140 -0.97 -14.07 5.16
N ILE A 141 -0.38 -14.42 6.30
CA ILE A 141 -0.82 -15.48 7.19
C ILE A 141 -0.68 -14.98 8.63
N GLY A 142 -1.70 -15.23 9.46
CA GLY A 142 -1.59 -14.98 10.89
C GLY A 142 -0.48 -15.85 11.49
N TYR A 143 0.51 -15.21 12.11
CA TYR A 143 1.51 -15.95 12.89
C TYR A 143 0.87 -16.49 14.18
N SER A 144 1.40 -17.60 14.69
CA SER A 144 0.96 -18.18 15.98
C SER A 144 1.10 -17.21 17.16
N PHE A 145 1.87 -16.14 17.02
CA PHE A 145 2.17 -15.15 18.06
C PHE A 145 2.00 -13.70 17.59
N PRO A 146 0.80 -13.29 17.13
CA PRO A 146 0.61 -11.92 16.61
C PRO A 146 0.79 -10.86 17.70
N GLY A 147 0.41 -11.16 18.94
CA GLY A 147 0.55 -10.24 20.06
C GLY A 147 1.99 -9.96 20.44
N GLN A 148 2.84 -10.96 20.44
CA GLN A 148 4.26 -10.83 20.76
C GLN A 148 4.98 -9.99 19.69
N ARG A 149 4.69 -10.23 18.41
CA ARG A 149 5.26 -9.44 17.32
C ARG A 149 4.86 -7.98 17.42
N SER A 150 3.58 -7.69 17.61
CA SER A 150 3.08 -6.32 17.82
C SER A 150 3.69 -5.66 19.05
N ALA A 151 3.90 -6.40 20.13
CA ALA A 151 4.58 -5.90 21.32
C ALA A 151 6.03 -5.51 21.05
N CYS A 152 6.77 -6.31 20.26
CA CYS A 152 8.13 -5.98 19.85
C CYS A 152 8.18 -4.68 19.05
N TYR A 153 7.30 -4.51 18.05
CA TYR A 153 7.22 -3.28 17.28
C TYR A 153 6.85 -2.06 18.14
N SER A 154 5.84 -2.21 19.00
CA SER A 154 5.43 -1.13 19.90
C SER A 154 6.55 -0.72 20.85
N SER A 155 7.31 -1.69 21.37
CA SER A 155 8.43 -1.44 22.26
C SER A 155 9.58 -0.69 21.55
N ASP A 156 9.93 -1.09 20.32
CA ASP A 156 10.93 -0.39 19.53
C ASP A 156 10.51 1.06 19.25
N LEU A 157 9.25 1.28 18.86
CA LEU A 157 8.73 2.61 18.60
C LEU A 157 8.70 3.50 19.86
N LEU A 158 8.34 2.95 21.00
CA LEU A 158 8.40 3.67 22.28
C LEU A 158 9.84 4.05 22.65
N LEU A 159 10.80 3.15 22.45
CA LEU A 159 12.22 3.43 22.70
C LEU A 159 12.77 4.49 21.73
N ARG A 160 12.36 4.47 20.46
CA ARG A 160 12.73 5.52 19.49
C ARG A 160 12.20 6.89 19.93
N GLN A 161 10.93 6.96 20.34
CA GLN A 161 10.35 8.19 20.89
C GLN A 161 11.10 8.66 22.13
N TYR A 162 11.34 7.75 23.09
CA TYR A 162 12.07 8.06 24.32
C TYR A 162 13.43 8.68 24.01
N LYS A 163 14.24 8.03 23.16
CA LYS A 163 15.58 8.53 22.79
C LYS A 163 15.49 9.91 22.16
N ARG A 164 14.56 10.12 21.23
CA ARG A 164 14.37 11.39 20.53
C ARG A 164 13.97 12.49 21.50
N VAL A 165 12.85 12.31 22.21
CA VAL A 165 12.28 13.34 23.09
C VAL A 165 13.19 13.66 24.26
N LYS A 166 13.86 12.66 24.82
CA LYS A 166 14.87 12.87 25.87
C LYS A 166 16.07 13.67 25.36
N GLY A 167 16.52 13.37 24.14
CA GLY A 167 17.61 14.13 23.49
C GLY A 167 17.24 15.60 23.25
N GLU A 168 16.00 15.85 22.81
CA GLU A 168 15.50 17.21 22.54
C GLU A 168 15.26 18.01 23.84
N LYS A 169 14.57 17.43 24.81
CA LYS A 169 14.16 18.12 26.06
C LYS A 169 15.20 18.07 27.17
N LYS A 170 16.17 17.17 27.11
CA LYS A 170 17.24 17.02 28.12
C LYS A 170 16.68 16.96 29.55
N LYS A 171 17.01 17.96 30.39
CA LYS A 171 16.56 18.05 31.80
C LYS A 171 15.07 18.32 31.96
N ALA A 172 14.42 18.88 30.93
CA ALA A 172 12.97 19.15 30.93
C ALA A 172 12.12 17.94 30.48
N PHE A 173 12.76 16.80 30.19
CA PHE A 173 12.06 15.57 29.77
C PHE A 173 11.17 15.02 30.88
N SER A 174 9.95 14.62 30.50
CA SER A 174 9.02 13.84 31.30
C SER A 174 8.49 12.66 30.50
N TYR A 175 8.18 11.54 31.14
CA TYR A 175 7.53 10.40 30.49
C TYR A 175 6.16 10.76 29.88
N LYS A 176 5.50 11.83 30.34
CA LYS A 176 4.28 12.37 29.74
C LYS A 176 4.48 12.96 28.34
N ASP A 177 5.72 13.22 27.97
CA ASP A 177 6.07 13.73 26.63
C ASP A 177 6.07 12.63 25.57
N ILE A 178 6.09 11.37 25.98
CA ILE A 178 6.00 10.23 25.08
C ILE A 178 4.54 10.08 24.64
N LYS A 179 4.34 10.07 23.32
CA LYS A 179 3.02 9.96 22.71
C LYS A 179 2.65 8.50 22.43
N SER A 180 1.41 8.29 22.05
CA SER A 180 0.90 6.96 21.70
C SER A 180 1.67 6.31 20.56
N VAL A 181 1.68 5.00 20.58
CA VAL A 181 2.19 4.16 19.50
C VAL A 181 1.06 3.25 19.05
N TYR A 182 0.79 3.22 17.76
CA TYR A 182 -0.22 2.37 17.14
C TYR A 182 0.50 1.32 16.28
N THR A 183 0.21 0.05 16.53
CA THR A 183 0.70 -1.06 15.70
C THR A 183 -0.51 -1.77 15.09
N LEU A 184 -0.65 -1.66 13.80
CA LEU A 184 -1.76 -2.18 13.02
C LEU A 184 -1.26 -3.31 12.13
N SER A 185 -1.76 -4.52 12.36
CA SER A 185 -1.47 -5.68 11.52
C SER A 185 -2.72 -6.07 10.75
N LEU A 186 -2.70 -5.87 9.44
CA LEU A 186 -3.76 -6.29 8.54
C LEU A 186 -3.47 -7.71 8.10
N ILE A 187 -4.34 -8.64 8.49
CA ILE A 187 -4.17 -10.07 8.22
C ILE A 187 -5.11 -10.49 7.11
N HIS A 188 -4.56 -11.05 6.04
CA HIS A 188 -5.37 -11.70 5.01
C HIS A 188 -5.75 -13.10 5.50
N ILE A 189 -7.03 -13.30 5.79
CA ILE A 189 -7.62 -14.59 6.12
C ILE A 189 -8.16 -15.24 4.85
#